data_10886df554b359c834cd70aae20eaa5a
#
_entry.id   10886df554b359c834cd70aae20eaa5a
#
_cell.length_a   1.000
_cell.length_b   1.000
_cell.length_c   1.000
_cell.angle_alpha   90.00
_cell.angle_beta   90.00
_cell.angle_gamma   90.00
#
_symmetry.space_group_name_H-M   'P 1'
#
loop_
_entity.id
_entity.type
_entity.pdbx_description
1 polymer ?
#
loop_
_entity_poly.entity_id
_entity_poly.type
_entity_poly.pdbx_seq_one_letter_code
_entity_poly.pdbx_strand_id
1 'polypeptide(L)' 'KKGLDGASFEILNKFWAKDNFVVYFLPSQRIMKSIDAKTFRIIDDNSKAEDKDYFYEYIDYNLKKTKK' A
#
# COMPACT_ATOMS: atom_id res chain seq x y z
N LYS A 1 -5.94 -16.36 6.01
CA LYS A 1 -6.82 -15.53 5.25
C LYS A 1 -6.54 -15.61 3.75
N LYS A 2 -7.59 -15.68 2.98
CA LYS A 2 -7.45 -15.81 1.54
C LYS A 2 -6.80 -14.58 0.92
N GLY A 3 -5.92 -14.82 -0.01
CA GLY A 3 -5.28 -13.74 -0.73
C GLY A 3 -4.06 -13.14 -0.05
N LEU A 4 -3.76 -13.55 1.16
CA LEU A 4 -2.57 -13.10 1.85
C LEU A 4 -1.49 -14.17 1.78
N ASP A 5 -0.29 -13.78 1.46
CA ASP A 5 0.87 -14.66 1.54
C ASP A 5 1.47 -14.49 2.93
N GLY A 6 1.15 -15.41 3.83
CA GLY A 6 1.60 -15.30 5.22
C GLY A 6 3.10 -15.28 5.40
N ALA A 7 3.83 -15.89 4.47
CA ALA A 7 5.30 -15.94 4.58
C ALA A 7 5.96 -14.61 4.26
N SER A 8 5.33 -13.77 3.43
CA SER A 8 5.90 -12.51 3.02
C SER A 8 5.09 -11.29 3.44
N PHE A 9 3.98 -11.52 4.13
CA PHE A 9 3.10 -10.43 4.55
C PHE A 9 3.80 -9.54 5.57
N GLU A 10 3.78 -8.25 5.29
CA GLU A 10 4.47 -7.27 6.13
C GLU A 10 3.59 -6.06 6.33
N ILE A 11 3.39 -5.65 7.57
CA ILE A 11 2.66 -4.41 7.89
C ILE A 11 3.68 -3.28 7.88
N LEU A 12 3.48 -2.33 6.98
CA LEU A 12 4.41 -1.23 6.79
C LEU A 12 4.13 -0.09 7.77
N ASN A 13 2.85 0.26 7.94
CA ASN A 13 2.41 1.19 8.96
C ASN A 13 0.92 0.95 9.21
N LYS A 14 0.25 1.87 9.91
CA LYS A 14 -1.16 1.65 10.25
C LYS A 14 -2.12 1.73 9.06
N PHE A 15 -1.63 2.19 7.90
CA PHE A 15 -2.47 2.30 6.71
C PHE A 15 -2.12 1.27 5.64
N TRP A 16 -0.92 0.73 5.64
CA TRP A 16 -0.42 -0.05 4.52
C TRP A 16 0.24 -1.34 4.97
N ALA A 17 0.01 -2.38 4.19
CA ALA A 17 0.72 -3.65 4.33
C ALA A 17 0.94 -4.20 2.94
N LYS A 18 1.82 -5.16 2.81
CA LYS A 18 2.06 -5.81 1.52
C LYS A 18 2.59 -7.21 1.71
N ASP A 19 2.51 -8.01 0.64
CA ASP A 19 3.25 -9.26 0.53
C ASP A 19 4.08 -9.19 -0.76
N ASN A 20 4.55 -10.34 -1.25
CA ASN A 20 5.37 -10.36 -2.45
C ASN A 20 4.60 -10.01 -3.73
N PHE A 21 3.30 -10.00 -3.68
CA PHE A 21 2.47 -9.90 -4.88
C PHE A 21 1.62 -8.65 -4.94
N VAL A 22 1.07 -8.21 -3.81
CA VAL A 22 0.11 -7.11 -3.80
C VAL A 22 0.30 -6.24 -2.58
N VAL A 23 -0.25 -5.03 -2.66
CA VAL A 23 -0.28 -4.08 -1.55
C VAL A 23 -1.71 -4.05 -0.99
N TYR A 24 -1.82 -3.95 0.32
CA TYR A 24 -3.11 -3.90 1.03
C TYR A 24 -3.28 -2.53 1.67
N PHE A 25 -4.45 -1.94 1.46
CA PHE A 25 -4.81 -0.68 2.11
C PHE A 25 -5.70 -1.02 3.30
N LEU A 26 -5.15 -0.88 4.50
CA LEU A 26 -5.78 -1.40 5.71
C LEU A 26 -7.09 -0.70 6.10
N PRO A 27 -7.20 0.65 6.02
CA PRO A 27 -8.43 1.30 6.45
C PRO A 27 -9.71 0.78 5.80
N SER A 28 -9.64 0.44 4.52
CA SER A 28 -10.80 -0.10 3.81
C SER A 28 -10.67 -1.59 3.54
N GLN A 29 -9.59 -2.21 4.01
CA GLN A 29 -9.33 -3.64 3.83
C GLN A 29 -9.34 -4.04 2.34
N ARG A 30 -8.75 -3.20 1.51
CA ARG A 30 -8.73 -3.43 0.07
C ARG A 30 -7.40 -3.95 -0.40
N ILE A 31 -7.46 -4.82 -1.40
CA ILE A 31 -6.26 -5.28 -2.10
C ILE A 31 -6.02 -4.34 -3.27
N MET A 32 -4.86 -3.71 -3.29
CA MET A 32 -4.54 -2.70 -4.29
C MET A 32 -3.70 -3.33 -5.40
N LYS A 33 -4.36 -4.01 -6.32
CA LYS A 33 -3.66 -4.76 -7.37
C LYS A 33 -2.93 -3.87 -8.36
N SER A 34 -3.33 -2.62 -8.48
CA SER A 34 -2.70 -1.69 -9.40
C SER A 34 -1.38 -1.12 -8.88
N ILE A 35 -1.08 -1.32 -7.60
CA ILE A 35 0.15 -0.82 -7.02
C ILE A 35 1.23 -1.89 -7.18
N ASP A 36 2.42 -1.48 -7.60
CA ASP A 36 3.53 -2.40 -7.76
C ASP A 36 4.14 -2.72 -6.39
N ALA A 37 3.84 -3.92 -5.89
CA ALA A 37 4.30 -4.31 -4.55
C ALA A 37 5.82 -4.37 -4.43
N LYS A 38 6.52 -4.65 -5.53
CA LYS A 38 7.98 -4.79 -5.49
C LYS A 38 8.69 -3.48 -5.21
N THR A 39 8.12 -2.36 -5.66
CA THR A 39 8.74 -1.05 -5.50
C THR A 39 7.99 -0.17 -4.50
N PHE A 40 6.89 -0.67 -3.97
CA PHE A 40 6.09 0.10 -3.02
C PHE A 40 6.84 0.32 -1.71
N ARG A 41 6.85 1.55 -1.25
CA ARG A 41 7.47 1.88 0.04
C ARG A 41 6.76 3.05 0.67
N ILE A 42 6.93 3.18 1.99
CA ILE A 42 6.38 4.30 2.75
C ILE A 42 7.35 5.47 2.69
N ILE A 43 6.83 6.64 2.36
CA ILE A 43 7.64 7.87 2.31
C ILE A 43 7.78 8.46 3.71
N ASP A 44 6.68 8.51 4.47
CA ASP A 44 6.75 8.91 5.86
C ASP A 44 5.73 8.11 6.67
N ASP A 45 5.78 8.27 7.98
CA ASP A 45 4.98 7.44 8.88
C ASP A 45 3.49 7.77 8.89
N ASN A 46 3.09 8.85 8.23
CA ASN A 46 1.68 9.22 8.25
C ASN A 46 0.89 8.43 7.21
N SER A 47 0.76 8.97 6.02
CA SER A 47 -0.11 8.33 5.05
C SER A 47 0.47 8.36 3.63
N LYS A 48 1.72 8.75 3.50
CA LYS A 48 2.33 8.90 2.19
C LYS A 48 3.17 7.69 1.83
N ALA A 49 3.02 7.25 0.58
CA ALA A 49 3.75 6.12 0.06
C ALA A 49 4.01 6.33 -1.43
N GLU A 50 4.82 5.48 -2.01
CA GLU A 50 5.09 5.55 -3.44
C GLU A 50 5.42 4.18 -3.99
N ASP A 51 5.23 4.02 -5.28
CA ASP A 51 5.82 2.92 -6.03
C ASP A 51 6.61 3.51 -7.20
N LYS A 52 6.96 2.69 -8.18
CA LYS A 52 7.79 3.18 -9.29
C LYS A 52 7.09 4.20 -10.18
N ASP A 53 5.75 4.22 -10.19
CA ASP A 53 4.99 5.05 -11.13
C ASP A 53 4.17 6.15 -10.47
N TYR A 54 3.82 6.00 -9.20
CA TYR A 54 2.85 6.87 -8.55
C TYR A 54 3.24 7.20 -7.14
N PHE A 55 2.71 8.37 -6.67
CA PHE A 55 2.66 8.70 -5.26
C PHE A 55 1.26 8.42 -4.74
N TYR A 56 1.16 7.95 -3.49
CA TYR A 56 -0.10 7.64 -2.84
C TYR A 56 -0.19 8.40 -1.54
N GLU A 57 -1.36 8.98 -1.27
CA GLU A 57 -1.58 9.75 -0.05
C GLU A 57 -3.01 9.56 0.43
N TYR A 58 -3.18 9.29 1.71
CA TYR A 58 -4.50 9.11 2.31
C TYR A 58 -4.84 10.37 3.11
N ILE A 59 -5.79 11.15 2.60
CA ILE A 59 -6.21 12.42 3.19
C ILE A 59 -7.72 12.45 3.29
N ASP A 60 -8.25 12.85 4.46
CA ASP A 60 -9.69 13.04 4.67
C ASP A 60 -10.50 11.83 4.23
N TYR A 61 -10.03 10.64 4.60
CA TYR A 61 -10.67 9.37 4.25
C TYR A 61 -10.66 9.08 2.75
N ASN A 62 -9.85 9.78 1.99
CA ASN A 62 -9.71 9.55 0.55
C ASN A 62 -8.28 9.22 0.21
N LEU A 63 -8.11 8.20 -0.61
CA LEU A 63 -6.80 7.81 -1.11
C LEU A 63 -6.55 8.52 -2.43
N LYS A 64 -5.50 9.31 -2.48
CA LYS A 64 -5.10 10.04 -3.70
C LYS A 64 -3.92 9.35 -4.35
N LYS A 65 -3.95 9.29 -5.67
CA LYS A 65 -2.87 8.74 -6.47
C LYS A 65 -2.41 9.79 -7.46
N THR A 66 -1.12 10.10 -7.43
CA THR A 66 -0.53 11.10 -8.31
C THR A 66 0.58 10.46 -9.12
N LYS A 67 0.50 10.58 -10.42
CA LYS A 67 1.52 10.02 -11.30
C LYS A 67 2.82 10.82 -11.18
N LYS A 68 3.94 10.11 -11.15
CA LYS A 68 5.26 10.72 -11.12
C LYS A 68 5.62 11.42 -12.42
#